data_23915d08782e7d386f651cfc7b075dca
#
_entry.id   23915d08782e7d386f651cfc7b075dca
#
_cell.length_a   1.000
_cell.length_b   1.000
_cell.length_c   1.000
_cell.angle_alpha   90.00
_cell.angle_beta   90.00
_cell.angle_gamma   90.00
#
_symmetry.space_group_name_H-M   'P 1'
#
loop_
_entity.id
_entity.type
_entity.pdbx_description
1 polymer ?
#
loop_
_entity_poly.entity_id
_entity_poly.type
_entity_poly.pdbx_seq_one_letter_code
_entity_poly.pdbx_strand_id
1 'polypeptide(L)'
;MNLAIWDIESSSANTSWGSIIEVGGILVDPNFKELDRFNFRCRLPEGEVPQAMALIVNKTSVDLLTKGNLSHYQMLSQLEATFKKWSPAMFMGWSNIGFDDEMIRNEFFRGIRYPYITNATPNKRHDGLNIARGAHAVDESVVKTEINAKGNAVMKLESLARMNGFE
;
A
#
# COMPACT_ATOMS: atom_id res chain seq x y z
N MET A 1 2.08 -15.97 -12.25
CA MET A 1 2.88 -14.95 -11.51
C MET A 1 2.17 -14.74 -10.20
N ASN A 2 2.91 -14.67 -9.10
CA ASN A 2 2.34 -14.42 -7.78
C ASN A 2 1.84 -12.97 -7.69
N LEU A 3 0.90 -12.72 -6.78
CA LEU A 3 0.34 -11.40 -6.50
C LEU A 3 0.85 -10.94 -5.13
N ALA A 4 1.53 -9.81 -5.10
CA ALA A 4 1.99 -9.12 -3.90
C ALA A 4 1.02 -7.98 -3.59
N ILE A 5 0.15 -8.18 -2.61
CA ILE A 5 -0.81 -7.17 -2.15
C ILE A 5 -0.17 -6.44 -0.98
N TRP A 6 -0.13 -5.10 -1.02
CA TRP A 6 0.56 -4.31 -0.02
C TRP A 6 -0.06 -2.92 0.15
N ASP A 7 0.19 -2.33 1.30
CA ASP A 7 -0.34 -1.03 1.70
C ASP A 7 0.62 -0.36 2.69
N ILE A 8 0.56 0.97 2.81
CA ILE A 8 1.40 1.76 3.71
C ILE A 8 0.59 2.66 4.63
N GLU A 9 1.18 2.97 5.78
CA GLU A 9 0.79 4.11 6.63
C GLU A 9 1.93 5.12 6.65
N SER A 10 1.61 6.41 6.54
CA SER A 10 2.61 7.47 6.40
C SER A 10 2.48 8.57 7.43
N SER A 11 3.55 9.32 7.64
CA SER A 11 3.58 10.51 8.49
C SER A 11 2.85 11.71 7.89
N SER A 12 2.57 11.67 6.57
CA SER A 12 2.06 12.83 5.82
C SER A 12 1.39 12.38 4.52
N ALA A 13 0.43 13.17 4.04
CA ALA A 13 -0.12 13.03 2.69
C ALA A 13 0.83 13.51 1.57
N ASN A 14 1.96 14.12 1.91
CA ASN A 14 2.95 14.56 0.95
C ASN A 14 3.89 13.42 0.58
N THR A 15 3.71 12.83 -0.59
CA THR A 15 4.50 11.68 -1.06
C THR A 15 5.96 11.99 -1.30
N SER A 16 6.33 13.26 -1.49
CA SER A 16 7.71 13.66 -1.77
C SER A 16 8.56 13.80 -0.49
N TRP A 17 7.94 14.16 0.62
CA TRP A 17 8.65 14.51 1.87
C TRP A 17 8.14 13.78 3.12
N GLY A 18 6.96 13.16 3.07
CA GLY A 18 6.49 12.31 4.15
C GLY A 18 7.31 11.03 4.23
N SER A 19 7.23 10.36 5.38
CA SER A 19 7.88 9.07 5.59
C SER A 19 6.86 7.95 5.80
N ILE A 20 7.19 6.78 5.29
CA ILE A 20 6.47 5.56 5.59
C ILE A 20 6.76 5.19 7.04
N ILE A 21 5.72 5.00 7.84
CA ILE A 21 5.81 4.62 9.25
C ILE A 21 5.40 3.17 9.50
N GLU A 22 4.59 2.63 8.63
CA GLU A 22 4.21 1.21 8.61
C GLU A 22 4.01 0.75 7.17
N VAL A 23 4.33 -0.49 6.89
CA VAL A 23 4.07 -1.14 5.62
C VAL A 23 3.72 -2.61 5.86
N GLY A 24 2.60 -3.03 5.31
CA GLY A 24 2.14 -4.42 5.36
C GLY A 24 1.99 -5.02 3.98
N GLY A 25 2.14 -6.33 3.88
CA GLY A 25 1.91 -7.02 2.61
C GLY A 25 1.74 -8.52 2.75
N ILE A 26 1.08 -9.08 1.75
CA ILE A 26 0.82 -10.52 1.61
C ILE A 26 1.17 -10.93 0.20
N LEU A 27 1.94 -12.01 0.07
CA LEU A 27 2.19 -12.67 -1.20
C LEU A 27 1.25 -13.86 -1.34
N VAL A 28 0.51 -13.91 -2.44
CA VAL A 28 -0.36 -15.05 -2.77
C VAL A 28 0.01 -15.66 -4.12
N ASP A 29 -0.27 -16.95 -4.27
CA ASP A 29 -0.15 -17.65 -5.55
C ASP A 29 -1.34 -17.31 -6.50
N PRO A 30 -1.33 -17.79 -7.76
CA PRO A 30 -2.44 -17.56 -8.69
C PRO A 30 -3.80 -18.13 -8.25
N ASN A 31 -3.84 -18.99 -7.23
CA ASN A 31 -5.06 -19.55 -6.64
C ASN A 31 -5.44 -18.80 -5.34
N PHE A 32 -4.82 -17.64 -5.06
CA PHE A 32 -5.00 -16.83 -3.86
C PHE A 32 -4.61 -17.53 -2.54
N LYS A 33 -3.78 -18.59 -2.61
CA LYS A 33 -3.19 -19.19 -1.42
C LYS A 33 -2.05 -18.31 -0.92
N GLU A 34 -2.06 -17.96 0.36
CA GLU A 34 -0.99 -17.20 0.99
C GLU A 34 0.32 -17.99 0.99
N LEU A 35 1.38 -17.35 0.53
CA LEU A 35 2.76 -17.87 0.48
C LEU A 35 3.66 -17.23 1.52
N ASP A 36 3.44 -15.92 1.79
CA ASP A 36 4.27 -15.14 2.71
C ASP A 36 3.50 -13.89 3.15
N ARG A 37 3.87 -13.32 4.29
CA ARG A 37 3.38 -12.01 4.75
C ARG A 37 4.41 -11.29 5.56
N PHE A 38 4.27 -9.97 5.62
CA PHE A 38 5.03 -9.13 6.53
C PHE A 38 4.17 -7.96 7.04
N ASN A 39 4.59 -7.42 8.16
CA ASN A 39 4.17 -6.11 8.65
C ASN A 39 5.37 -5.48 9.36
N PHE A 40 5.85 -4.36 8.84
CA PHE A 40 6.96 -3.61 9.39
C PHE A 40 6.49 -2.25 9.84
N ARG A 41 6.81 -1.90 11.09
CA ARG A 41 6.58 -0.57 11.65
C ARG A 41 7.89 0.00 12.16
N CYS A 42 8.15 1.28 11.92
CA CYS A 42 9.36 1.96 12.35
C CYS A 42 9.08 3.19 13.21
N ARG A 43 10.14 3.68 13.84
CA ARG A 43 10.15 5.02 14.41
C ARG A 43 10.18 6.05 13.30
N LEU A 44 9.57 7.20 13.56
CA LEU A 44 9.68 8.36 12.69
C LEU A 44 11.16 8.78 12.57
N PRO A 45 11.63 9.19 11.37
CA PRO A 45 12.95 9.78 11.22
C PRO A 45 13.18 10.95 12.17
N GLU A 46 14.39 11.08 12.69
CA GLU A 46 14.74 12.20 13.58
C GLU A 46 14.57 13.55 12.86
N GLY A 47 13.94 14.48 13.56
CA GLY A 47 13.66 15.82 13.03
C GLY A 47 12.39 15.92 12.18
N GLU A 48 11.73 14.83 11.86
CA GLU A 48 10.46 14.85 11.13
C GLU A 48 9.28 15.10 12.10
N VAL A 49 8.37 15.99 11.68
CA VAL A 49 7.12 16.27 12.39
C VAL A 49 5.96 15.71 11.58
N PRO A 50 5.23 14.72 12.11
CA PRO A 50 4.13 14.11 11.38
C PRO A 50 2.94 15.06 11.28
N GLN A 51 2.15 14.95 10.21
CA GLN A 51 0.89 15.67 10.10
C GLN A 51 -0.15 15.06 11.04
N ALA A 52 -0.80 15.90 11.85
CA ALA A 52 -1.83 15.45 12.79
C ALA A 52 -2.96 14.66 12.12
N MET A 53 -3.40 15.07 10.93
CA MET A 53 -4.42 14.36 10.17
C MET A 53 -3.98 12.97 9.72
N ALA A 54 -2.70 12.78 9.34
CA ALA A 54 -2.19 11.47 9.02
C ALA A 54 -2.26 10.53 10.24
N LEU A 55 -1.86 11.01 11.41
CA LEU A 55 -1.92 10.20 12.65
C LEU A 55 -3.35 9.82 13.03
N ILE A 56 -4.33 10.73 12.81
CA ILE A 56 -5.74 10.46 13.08
C ILE A 56 -6.26 9.38 12.13
N VAL A 57 -5.98 9.50 10.83
CA VAL A 57 -6.42 8.54 9.81
C VAL A 57 -5.81 7.17 10.04
N ASN A 58 -4.51 7.12 10.30
CA ASN A 58 -3.76 5.88 10.51
C ASN A 58 -3.95 5.30 11.93
N LYS A 59 -4.69 6.01 12.82
CA LYS A 59 -4.87 5.64 14.22
C LYS A 59 -3.54 5.41 14.95
N THR A 60 -2.49 6.14 14.56
CA THR A 60 -1.14 5.99 15.09
C THR A 60 -0.92 6.98 16.23
N SER A 61 -0.54 6.49 17.41
CA SER A 61 -0.17 7.35 18.53
C SER A 61 1.26 7.85 18.43
N VAL A 62 1.56 8.98 19.07
CA VAL A 62 2.93 9.53 19.15
C VAL A 62 3.89 8.54 19.81
N ASP A 63 3.43 7.78 20.80
CA ASP A 63 4.24 6.74 21.46
C ASP A 63 4.72 5.65 20.48
N LEU A 64 3.88 5.24 19.55
CA LEU A 64 4.26 4.26 18.52
C LEU A 64 5.34 4.80 17.58
N LEU A 65 5.31 6.10 17.29
CA LEU A 65 6.30 6.75 16.43
C LEU A 65 7.67 6.94 17.10
N THR A 66 7.70 7.02 18.44
CA THR A 66 8.94 7.28 19.19
C THR A 66 9.56 6.01 19.76
N LYS A 67 8.75 4.98 20.06
CA LYS A 67 9.18 3.74 20.74
C LYS A 67 9.28 2.52 19.83
N GLY A 68 9.09 2.68 18.52
CA GLY A 68 9.17 1.58 17.56
C GLY A 68 10.54 0.88 17.59
N ASN A 69 10.55 -0.45 17.39
CA ASN A 69 11.78 -1.26 17.46
C ASN A 69 12.71 -1.03 16.28
N LEU A 70 12.16 -0.76 15.08
CA LEU A 70 12.95 -0.53 13.89
C LEU A 70 13.23 0.96 13.70
N SER A 71 14.45 1.28 13.26
CA SER A 71 14.68 2.59 12.66
C SER A 71 14.04 2.61 11.26
N HIS A 72 13.76 3.80 10.75
CA HIS A 72 13.23 3.98 9.39
C HIS A 72 14.15 3.31 8.34
N TYR A 73 15.47 3.48 8.45
CA TYR A 73 16.44 2.84 7.58
C TYR A 73 16.35 1.30 7.62
N GLN A 74 16.20 0.71 8.82
CA GLN A 74 16.06 -0.75 8.96
C GLN A 74 14.78 -1.25 8.33
N MET A 75 13.66 -0.53 8.52
CA MET A 75 12.39 -0.88 7.88
C MET A 75 12.50 -0.86 6.35
N LEU A 76 13.04 0.19 5.76
CA LEU A 76 13.25 0.26 4.31
C LEU A 76 14.19 -0.84 3.80
N SER A 77 15.19 -1.24 4.59
CA SER A 77 16.09 -2.35 4.23
C SER A 77 15.37 -3.69 4.23
N GLN A 78 14.52 -3.95 5.22
CA GLN A 78 13.71 -5.17 5.29
C GLN A 78 12.67 -5.21 4.17
N LEU A 79 12.04 -4.07 3.87
CA LEU A 79 11.08 -3.93 2.79
C LEU A 79 11.71 -4.22 1.43
N GLU A 80 12.87 -3.63 1.15
CA GLU A 80 13.63 -3.87 -0.08
C GLU A 80 14.00 -5.36 -0.22
N ALA A 81 14.50 -5.97 0.86
CA ALA A 81 14.84 -7.40 0.86
C ALA A 81 13.61 -8.29 0.62
N THR A 82 12.47 -7.95 1.23
CA THR A 82 11.21 -8.68 1.06
C THR A 82 10.69 -8.57 -0.37
N PHE A 83 10.67 -7.37 -0.95
CA PHE A 83 10.22 -7.18 -2.33
C PHE A 83 11.14 -7.85 -3.35
N LYS A 84 12.45 -7.87 -3.10
CA LYS A 84 13.41 -8.65 -3.91
C LYS A 84 13.14 -10.16 -3.80
N LYS A 85 12.86 -10.67 -2.60
CA LYS A 85 12.50 -12.08 -2.37
C LYS A 85 11.21 -12.47 -3.09
N TRP A 86 10.22 -11.57 -3.15
CA TRP A 86 8.93 -11.81 -3.79
C TRP A 86 8.98 -11.71 -5.32
N SER A 87 10.01 -11.06 -5.87
CA SER A 87 10.21 -10.92 -7.32
C SER A 87 10.52 -12.30 -7.96
N PRO A 88 9.92 -12.64 -9.13
CA PRO A 88 8.97 -11.86 -9.93
C PRO A 88 7.53 -11.94 -9.42
N ALA A 89 6.92 -10.78 -9.18
CA ALA A 89 5.54 -10.67 -8.73
C ALA A 89 4.77 -9.53 -9.41
N MET A 90 3.45 -9.60 -9.32
CA MET A 90 2.55 -8.51 -9.63
C MET A 90 2.27 -7.75 -8.33
N PHE A 91 2.81 -6.55 -8.20
CA PHE A 91 2.58 -5.68 -7.05
C PHE A 91 1.29 -4.89 -7.21
N MET A 92 0.42 -4.93 -6.21
CA MET A 92 -0.88 -4.28 -6.23
C MET A 92 -1.28 -3.79 -4.84
N GLY A 93 -1.90 -2.63 -4.78
CA GLY A 93 -2.61 -2.10 -3.62
C GLY A 93 -3.95 -1.52 -4.04
N TRP A 94 -4.64 -0.88 -3.11
CA TRP A 94 -5.89 -0.18 -3.39
C TRP A 94 -5.65 1.31 -3.56
N SER A 95 -5.83 1.84 -4.77
CA SER A 95 -5.49 3.24 -5.12
C SER A 95 -4.01 3.58 -4.92
N ASN A 96 -3.14 2.59 -5.05
CA ASN A 96 -1.74 2.67 -4.66
C ASN A 96 -0.86 3.46 -5.64
N ILE A 97 -1.21 3.53 -6.92
CA ILE A 97 -0.33 4.15 -7.95
C ILE A 97 -0.07 5.63 -7.66
N GLY A 98 -1.06 6.37 -7.17
CA GLY A 98 -0.94 7.80 -6.91
C GLY A 98 -0.40 8.16 -5.52
N PHE A 99 -0.28 7.20 -4.61
CA PHE A 99 0.14 7.46 -3.24
C PHE A 99 1.22 6.48 -2.76
N ASP A 100 0.90 5.22 -2.52
CA ASP A 100 1.82 4.24 -1.93
C ASP A 100 3.06 4.01 -2.79
N ASP A 101 2.87 3.78 -4.08
CA ASP A 101 3.96 3.60 -5.04
C ASP A 101 4.83 4.87 -5.18
N GLU A 102 4.20 6.05 -5.18
CA GLU A 102 4.94 7.31 -5.23
C GLU A 102 5.75 7.51 -3.95
N MET A 103 5.15 7.22 -2.79
CA MET A 103 5.83 7.36 -1.51
C MET A 103 7.03 6.41 -1.43
N ILE A 104 6.85 5.13 -1.75
CA ILE A 104 7.96 4.15 -1.70
C ILE A 104 9.06 4.51 -2.69
N ARG A 105 8.70 4.99 -3.89
CA ARG A 105 9.65 5.43 -4.89
C ARG A 105 10.49 6.60 -4.39
N ASN A 106 9.86 7.61 -3.79
CA ASN A 106 10.55 8.78 -3.27
C ASN A 106 11.42 8.43 -2.05
N GLU A 107 10.93 7.58 -1.16
CA GLU A 107 11.69 7.08 -0.02
C GLU A 107 12.94 6.29 -0.45
N PHE A 108 12.78 5.41 -1.40
CA PHE A 108 13.90 4.62 -1.92
C PHE A 108 14.91 5.53 -2.65
N PHE A 109 14.43 6.49 -3.43
CA PHE A 109 15.30 7.45 -4.09
C PHE A 109 16.10 8.28 -3.07
N ARG A 110 15.44 8.84 -2.03
CA ARG A 110 16.13 9.57 -0.95
C ARG A 110 17.11 8.69 -0.18
N GLY A 111 16.79 7.41 0.01
CA GLY A 111 17.64 6.41 0.66
C GLY A 111 18.73 5.82 -0.23
N ILE A 112 18.93 6.33 -1.45
CA ILE A 112 19.90 5.82 -2.45
C ILE A 112 19.66 4.31 -2.71
N ARG A 113 18.37 3.93 -2.81
CA ARG A 113 17.90 2.58 -3.15
C ARG A 113 17.27 2.60 -4.53
N TYR A 114 17.07 1.43 -5.11
CA TYR A 114 16.43 1.32 -6.42
C TYR A 114 14.93 1.66 -6.33
N PRO A 115 14.47 2.78 -6.93
CA PRO A 115 13.12 3.31 -6.69
C PRO A 115 11.99 2.60 -7.45
N TYR A 116 12.31 1.72 -8.41
CA TYR A 116 11.33 1.08 -9.29
C TYR A 116 11.12 -0.40 -8.97
N ILE A 117 11.34 -0.80 -7.72
CA ILE A 117 11.32 -2.21 -7.31
C ILE A 117 9.97 -2.89 -7.56
N THR A 118 8.85 -2.16 -7.48
CA THR A 118 7.49 -2.68 -7.68
C THR A 118 7.12 -2.84 -9.16
N ASN A 119 7.77 -2.11 -10.08
CA ASN A 119 7.34 -2.02 -11.47
C ASN A 119 8.42 -2.27 -12.53
N ALA A 120 9.69 -2.42 -12.13
CA ALA A 120 10.75 -2.78 -13.07
C ALA A 120 10.71 -4.29 -13.37
N THR A 121 10.98 -4.64 -14.62
CA THR A 121 11.11 -6.03 -15.06
C THR A 121 12.02 -6.83 -14.11
N PRO A 122 11.62 -8.03 -13.63
CA PRO A 122 10.47 -8.83 -14.08
C PRO A 122 9.13 -8.55 -13.36
N ASN A 123 9.07 -7.56 -12.47
CA ASN A 123 7.86 -7.21 -11.71
C ASN A 123 6.85 -6.44 -12.59
N LYS A 124 5.58 -6.50 -12.18
CA LYS A 124 4.49 -5.71 -12.75
C LYS A 124 3.76 -4.98 -11.64
N ARG A 125 3.21 -3.81 -11.95
CA ARG A 125 2.44 -3.00 -11.01
C ARG A 125 1.03 -2.80 -11.52
N HIS A 126 0.06 -2.95 -10.63
CA HIS A 126 -1.35 -2.70 -10.90
C HIS A 126 -2.01 -2.00 -9.73
N ASP A 127 -3.19 -1.45 -9.96
CA ASP A 127 -4.01 -0.76 -8.97
C ASP A 127 -5.37 -1.44 -8.89
N GLY A 128 -5.71 -1.96 -7.71
CA GLY A 128 -6.95 -2.69 -7.47
C GLY A 128 -8.19 -1.82 -7.69
N LEU A 129 -8.14 -0.54 -7.32
CA LEU A 129 -9.25 0.39 -7.55
C LEU A 129 -9.49 0.63 -9.05
N ASN A 130 -8.43 0.78 -9.84
CA ASN A 130 -8.55 0.98 -11.28
C ASN A 130 -9.08 -0.27 -11.98
N ILE A 131 -8.66 -1.46 -11.54
CA ILE A 131 -9.22 -2.74 -12.04
C ILE A 131 -10.71 -2.84 -11.71
N ALA A 132 -11.10 -2.57 -10.46
CA ALA A 132 -12.50 -2.61 -10.04
C ALA A 132 -13.38 -1.61 -10.81
N ARG A 133 -12.90 -0.39 -11.02
CA ARG A 133 -13.57 0.63 -11.84
C ARG A 133 -13.72 0.18 -13.28
N GLY A 134 -12.67 -0.36 -13.88
CA GLY A 134 -12.70 -0.87 -15.25
C GLY A 134 -13.69 -2.02 -15.42
N ALA A 135 -13.67 -2.99 -14.51
CA ALA A 135 -14.59 -4.11 -14.53
C ALA A 135 -16.05 -3.66 -14.37
N HIS A 136 -16.34 -2.79 -13.39
CA HIS A 136 -17.69 -2.23 -13.19
C HIS A 136 -18.18 -1.41 -14.38
N ALA A 137 -17.32 -0.64 -15.04
CA ALA A 137 -17.66 0.15 -16.20
C ALA A 137 -18.02 -0.70 -17.44
N VAL A 138 -17.43 -1.90 -17.55
CA VAL A 138 -17.73 -2.85 -18.63
C VAL A 138 -19.02 -3.62 -18.33
N ASP A 139 -19.17 -4.07 -17.10
CA ASP A 139 -20.34 -4.82 -16.63
C ASP A 139 -20.53 -4.58 -15.12
N GLU A 140 -21.57 -3.83 -14.78
CA GLU A 140 -21.90 -3.49 -13.38
C GLU A 140 -22.18 -4.73 -12.50
N SER A 141 -22.54 -5.87 -13.10
CA SER A 141 -22.80 -7.12 -12.36
C SER A 141 -21.53 -7.80 -11.86
N VAL A 142 -20.38 -7.55 -12.49
CA VAL A 142 -19.08 -8.15 -12.14
C VAL A 142 -18.54 -7.61 -10.81
N VAL A 143 -18.72 -6.31 -10.58
CA VAL A 143 -18.33 -5.64 -9.33
C VAL A 143 -19.51 -4.84 -8.81
N LYS A 144 -20.24 -5.43 -7.85
CA LYS A 144 -21.39 -4.75 -7.22
C LYS A 144 -20.93 -3.59 -6.34
N THR A 145 -21.58 -2.44 -6.46
CA THR A 145 -21.27 -1.24 -5.69
C THR A 145 -22.50 -0.63 -5.06
N GLU A 146 -22.30 0.14 -4.00
CA GLU A 146 -23.33 1.07 -3.51
C GLU A 146 -23.38 2.30 -4.42
N ILE A 147 -24.57 2.87 -4.56
CA ILE A 147 -24.74 4.14 -5.25
C ILE A 147 -24.97 5.24 -4.19
N ASN A 148 -24.15 6.28 -4.24
CA ASN A 148 -24.30 7.41 -3.32
C ASN A 148 -25.50 8.31 -3.70
N ALA A 149 -25.84 9.27 -2.82
CA ALA A 149 -26.95 10.19 -3.05
C ALA A 149 -26.84 11.06 -4.33
N LYS A 150 -25.66 11.10 -4.95
CA LYS A 150 -25.42 11.81 -6.22
C LYS A 150 -25.49 10.90 -7.43
N GLY A 151 -25.86 9.62 -7.26
CA GLY A 151 -25.94 8.64 -8.35
C GLY A 151 -24.59 8.04 -8.77
N ASN A 152 -23.52 8.24 -8.00
CA ASN A 152 -22.20 7.70 -8.34
C ASN A 152 -21.90 6.39 -7.59
N ALA A 153 -21.25 5.46 -8.25
CA ALA A 153 -20.74 4.22 -7.66
C ALA A 153 -19.71 4.50 -6.54
N VAL A 154 -19.87 3.84 -5.41
CA VAL A 154 -18.96 3.96 -4.26
C VAL A 154 -17.86 2.93 -4.37
N MET A 155 -16.63 3.38 -4.66
CA MET A 155 -15.46 2.52 -4.87
C MET A 155 -14.54 2.46 -3.63
N LYS A 156 -15.11 2.46 -2.42
CA LYS A 156 -14.34 2.20 -1.19
C LYS A 156 -14.16 0.69 -1.02
N LEU A 157 -12.95 0.25 -0.70
CA LEU A 157 -12.62 -1.18 -0.58
C LEU A 157 -13.56 -1.92 0.38
N GLU A 158 -13.80 -1.37 1.56
CA GLU A 158 -14.71 -1.92 2.57
C GLU A 158 -16.16 -2.08 2.05
N SER A 159 -16.68 -1.05 1.36
CA SER A 159 -18.02 -1.11 0.76
C SER A 159 -18.10 -2.16 -0.34
N LEU A 160 -17.09 -2.22 -1.22
CA LEU A 160 -17.02 -3.23 -2.29
C LEU A 160 -16.91 -4.65 -1.71
N ALA A 161 -16.07 -4.86 -0.71
CA ALA A 161 -15.94 -6.15 -0.04
C ALA A 161 -17.30 -6.64 0.46
N ARG A 162 -18.01 -5.80 1.23
CA ARG A 162 -19.34 -6.11 1.75
C ARG A 162 -20.36 -6.41 0.64
N MET A 163 -20.42 -5.57 -0.40
CA MET A 163 -21.38 -5.73 -1.51
C MET A 163 -21.15 -7.00 -2.34
N ASN A 164 -19.91 -7.52 -2.32
CA ASN A 164 -19.53 -8.72 -3.08
C ASN A 164 -19.35 -9.98 -2.19
N GLY A 165 -19.77 -9.91 -0.91
CA GLY A 165 -19.81 -11.08 -0.02
C GLY A 165 -18.49 -11.42 0.66
N PHE A 166 -17.58 -10.45 0.75
CA PHE A 166 -16.34 -10.55 1.53
C PHE A 166 -16.51 -9.75 2.83
N GLU A 167 -16.49 -10.43 3.97
CA GLU A 167 -16.55 -9.84 5.32
C GLU A 167 -15.18 -9.82 5.99
#